data_18794d731e77eb922d9a432d9408fa29
#
_entry.id   18794d731e77eb922d9a432d9408fa29
#
_cell.length_a   1.000
_cell.length_b   1.000
_cell.length_c   1.000
_cell.angle_alpha   90.00
_cell.angle_beta   90.00
_cell.angle_gamma   90.00
#
_symmetry.space_group_name_H-M   'P 1'
#
loop_
_entity.id
_entity.type
_entity.pdbx_description
1 polymer ?
#
loop_
_entity_poly.entity_id
_entity_poly.type
_entity_poly.pdbx_seq_one_letter_code
_entity_poly.pdbx_strand_id
1 'polypeptide(L)'
;MHALVVDDSNTIRIILTAYLKKLGFDVTVAINGREALDRLHGMAKADVVLVDWNMPEMDGLSFVRAVRADNEYAALPLMMVTTNVELCNVAEALDAGANEYMMKPFTMDILRAKLELLGFPA
;
A
#
# COMPACT_ATOMS: atom_id res chain seq x y z
N MET A 1 -8.23 10.98 -7.18
CA MET A 1 -7.86 9.64 -6.71
C MET A 1 -7.28 9.74 -5.31
N HIS A 2 -7.54 8.76 -4.47
CA HIS A 2 -7.13 8.80 -3.07
C HIS A 2 -6.32 7.56 -2.72
N ALA A 3 -5.11 7.76 -2.17
CA ALA A 3 -4.21 6.69 -1.75
C ALA A 3 -4.12 6.63 -0.23
N LEU A 4 -4.06 5.42 0.32
CA LEU A 4 -3.73 5.19 1.72
C LEU A 4 -2.30 4.67 1.79
N VAL A 5 -1.45 5.33 2.55
CA VAL A 5 -0.04 4.95 2.74
C VAL A 5 0.13 4.45 4.16
N VAL A 6 0.58 3.21 4.30
CA VAL A 6 0.73 2.53 5.58
C VAL A 6 2.18 2.13 5.79
N ASP A 7 2.87 2.83 6.66
CA ASP A 7 4.27 2.57 6.97
C ASP A 7 4.60 3.19 8.33
N ASP A 8 5.36 2.49 9.15
CA ASP A 8 5.78 3.01 10.45
C ASP A 8 6.96 3.99 10.34
N SER A 9 7.62 4.06 9.19
CA SER A 9 8.69 5.02 8.92
C SER A 9 8.12 6.38 8.53
N ASN A 10 8.41 7.40 9.34
CA ASN A 10 8.02 8.77 9.04
C ASN A 10 8.63 9.24 7.70
N THR A 11 9.89 8.90 7.45
CA THR A 11 10.59 9.27 6.21
C THR A 11 9.90 8.67 4.99
N ILE A 12 9.55 7.39 5.03
CA ILE A 12 8.88 6.73 3.90
C ILE A 12 7.48 7.32 3.68
N ARG A 13 6.73 7.59 4.74
CA ARG A 13 5.41 8.24 4.59
C ARG A 13 5.53 9.60 3.91
N ILE A 14 6.52 10.40 4.28
CA ILE A 14 6.76 11.71 3.68
C ILE A 14 7.10 11.58 2.19
N ILE A 15 8.02 10.66 1.85
CA ILE A 15 8.45 10.45 0.46
C ILE A 15 7.28 9.98 -0.40
N LEU A 16 6.56 8.96 0.04
CA LEU A 16 5.41 8.43 -0.71
C LEU A 16 4.32 9.47 -0.88
N THR A 17 4.03 10.24 0.17
CA THR A 17 3.03 11.31 0.09
C THR A 17 3.42 12.33 -0.97
N ALA A 18 4.69 12.78 -0.98
CA ALA A 18 5.17 13.76 -1.96
C ALA A 18 5.06 13.20 -3.38
N TYR A 19 5.48 11.97 -3.61
CA TYR A 19 5.43 11.35 -4.93
C TYR A 19 3.99 11.16 -5.41
N LEU A 20 3.13 10.65 -4.55
CA LEU A 20 1.72 10.40 -4.90
C LEU A 20 0.97 11.70 -5.20
N LYS A 21 1.23 12.76 -4.45
CA LYS A 21 0.64 14.07 -4.74
C LYS A 21 1.05 14.60 -6.11
N LYS A 22 2.31 14.43 -6.49
CA LYS A 22 2.78 14.79 -7.82
C LYS A 22 2.09 14.00 -8.93
N LEU A 23 1.67 12.78 -8.62
CA LEU A 23 0.96 11.91 -9.56
C LEU A 23 -0.56 12.12 -9.54
N GLY A 24 -1.05 13.08 -8.79
CA GLY A 24 -2.46 13.45 -8.78
C GLY A 24 -3.31 12.80 -7.71
N PHE A 25 -2.69 12.16 -6.70
CA PHE A 25 -3.41 11.52 -5.61
C PHE A 25 -3.55 12.44 -4.40
N ASP A 26 -4.72 12.38 -3.76
CA ASP A 26 -4.85 12.79 -2.37
C ASP A 26 -4.33 11.64 -1.50
N VAL A 27 -3.74 11.94 -0.35
CA VAL A 27 -3.07 10.92 0.45
C VAL A 27 -3.54 10.97 1.90
N THR A 28 -3.91 9.80 2.42
CA THR A 28 -4.12 9.57 3.85
C THR A 28 -3.01 8.63 4.32
N VAL A 29 -2.50 8.83 5.53
CA VAL A 29 -1.39 8.03 6.06
C VAL A 29 -1.82 7.28 7.32
N ALA A 30 -1.16 6.14 7.56
CA ALA A 30 -1.32 5.35 8.79
C ALA A 30 0.04 4.77 9.18
N ILE A 31 0.23 4.53 10.47
CA ILE A 31 1.53 4.08 11.01
C ILE A 31 1.63 2.57 11.19
N ASN A 32 0.51 1.88 11.15
CA ASN A 32 0.45 0.41 11.25
C ASN A 32 -0.84 -0.10 10.62
N GLY A 33 -0.98 -1.42 10.56
CA GLY A 33 -2.14 -2.05 9.92
C GLY A 33 -3.45 -1.80 10.64
N ARG A 34 -3.44 -1.70 11.96
CA ARG A 34 -4.65 -1.42 12.73
C ARG A 34 -5.18 -0.01 12.46
N GLU A 35 -4.31 0.98 12.53
CA GLU A 35 -4.70 2.36 12.18
C GLU A 35 -5.15 2.44 10.72
N ALA A 36 -4.47 1.68 9.84
CA ALA A 36 -4.83 1.64 8.42
C ALA A 36 -6.26 1.14 8.20
N LEU A 37 -6.67 0.10 8.90
CA LEU A 37 -8.05 -0.39 8.81
C LEU A 37 -9.05 0.67 9.26
N ASP A 38 -8.77 1.37 10.36
CA ASP A 38 -9.63 2.44 10.86
C ASP A 38 -9.71 3.58 9.83
N ARG A 39 -8.57 3.97 9.25
CA ARG A 39 -8.53 5.02 8.22
C ARG A 39 -9.32 4.60 6.98
N LEU A 40 -9.12 3.34 6.55
CA LEU A 40 -9.80 2.80 5.36
C LEU A 40 -11.31 2.83 5.51
N HIS A 41 -11.81 2.39 6.67
CA HIS A 41 -13.24 2.41 6.94
C HIS A 41 -13.82 3.83 7.01
N GLY A 42 -13.00 4.81 7.41
CA GLY A 42 -13.42 6.21 7.48
C GLY A 42 -13.27 6.99 6.18
N MET A 43 -12.64 6.43 5.17
CA MET A 43 -12.46 7.09 3.87
C MET A 43 -13.70 6.92 3.01
N ALA A 44 -14.08 8.00 2.31
CA ALA A 44 -15.19 7.95 1.34
C ALA A 44 -14.89 6.95 0.23
N LYS A 45 -13.63 6.93 -0.25
CA LYS A 45 -13.17 5.97 -1.25
C LYS A 45 -11.64 5.93 -1.24
N ALA A 46 -11.08 4.74 -1.16
CA ALA A 46 -9.66 4.51 -1.40
C ALA A 46 -9.49 3.90 -2.78
N ASP A 47 -8.58 4.45 -3.59
CA ASP A 47 -8.30 3.94 -4.93
C ASP A 47 -7.12 2.97 -4.94
N VAL A 48 -6.18 3.15 -4.01
CA VAL A 48 -5.02 2.28 -3.87
C VAL A 48 -4.49 2.34 -2.44
N VAL A 49 -3.92 1.24 -1.96
CA VAL A 49 -3.23 1.18 -0.67
C VAL A 49 -1.79 0.73 -0.91
N LEU A 50 -0.85 1.48 -0.35
CA LEU A 50 0.57 1.12 -0.32
C LEU A 50 0.90 0.78 1.13
N VAL A 51 1.35 -0.44 1.39
CA VAL A 51 1.53 -0.93 2.76
C VAL A 51 2.89 -1.60 2.94
N ASP A 52 3.60 -1.22 4.02
CA ASP A 52 4.85 -1.85 4.41
C ASP A 52 4.58 -3.25 4.98
N TRP A 53 5.54 -4.16 4.78
CA TRP A 53 5.44 -5.53 5.31
C TRP A 53 5.61 -5.56 6.83
N ASN A 54 6.70 -4.93 7.32
CA ASN A 54 7.09 -5.00 8.73
C ASN A 54 6.62 -3.77 9.50
N MET A 55 5.60 -3.95 10.31
CA MET A 55 5.05 -2.88 11.15
C MET A 55 4.68 -3.44 12.52
N PRO A 56 4.71 -2.61 13.59
CA PRO A 56 4.24 -3.04 14.90
C PRO A 56 2.71 -3.24 14.89
N GLU A 57 2.21 -3.98 15.85
CA GLU A 57 0.80 -4.30 16.11
C GLU A 57 0.15 -5.16 15.06
N MET A 58 0.07 -4.72 13.82
CA MET A 58 -0.45 -5.51 12.70
C MET A 58 0.46 -5.31 11.50
N ASP A 59 1.12 -6.38 11.05
CA ASP A 59 2.01 -6.30 9.89
C ASP A 59 1.23 -6.16 8.58
N GLY A 60 1.96 -5.90 7.49
CA GLY A 60 1.35 -5.65 6.19
C GLY A 60 0.60 -6.85 5.64
N LEU A 61 1.11 -8.05 5.86
CA LEU A 61 0.46 -9.28 5.39
C LEU A 61 -0.88 -9.50 6.09
N SER A 62 -0.91 -9.32 7.41
CA SER A 62 -2.14 -9.44 8.20
C SER A 62 -3.15 -8.37 7.79
N PHE A 63 -2.68 -7.15 7.51
CA PHE A 63 -3.53 -6.07 7.01
C PHE A 63 -4.16 -6.45 5.66
N VAL A 64 -3.36 -6.95 4.71
CA VAL A 64 -3.85 -7.36 3.39
C VAL A 64 -4.92 -8.44 3.54
N ARG A 65 -4.69 -9.44 4.39
CA ARG A 65 -5.67 -10.50 4.64
C ARG A 65 -6.95 -9.95 5.22
N ALA A 66 -6.85 -9.01 6.17
CA ALA A 66 -8.03 -8.38 6.78
C ALA A 66 -8.85 -7.59 5.76
N VAL A 67 -8.18 -6.84 4.88
CA VAL A 67 -8.84 -6.08 3.81
C VAL A 67 -9.56 -7.04 2.85
N ARG A 68 -8.91 -8.12 2.45
CA ARG A 68 -9.51 -9.07 1.51
C ARG A 68 -10.62 -9.91 2.11
N ALA A 69 -10.68 -10.03 3.43
CA ALA A 69 -11.79 -10.69 4.10
C ALA A 69 -13.09 -9.88 4.03
N ASP A 70 -13.00 -8.59 3.73
CA ASP A 70 -14.15 -7.70 3.59
C ASP A 70 -14.49 -7.55 2.11
N ASN A 71 -15.69 -8.01 1.72
CA ASN A 71 -16.15 -7.97 0.33
C ASN A 71 -16.19 -6.55 -0.25
N GLU A 72 -16.35 -5.53 0.58
CA GLU A 72 -16.34 -4.14 0.14
C GLU A 72 -15.03 -3.78 -0.54
N TYR A 73 -13.93 -4.41 -0.13
CA TYR A 73 -12.59 -4.12 -0.64
C TYR A 73 -12.04 -5.22 -1.57
N ALA A 74 -12.90 -6.05 -2.12
CA ALA A 74 -12.48 -7.17 -2.96
C ALA A 74 -11.66 -6.72 -4.18
N ALA A 75 -11.95 -5.55 -4.74
CA ALA A 75 -11.30 -5.01 -5.93
C ALA A 75 -10.31 -3.87 -5.63
N LEU A 76 -10.07 -3.54 -4.36
CA LEU A 76 -9.16 -2.46 -3.99
C LEU A 76 -7.71 -2.85 -4.31
N PRO A 77 -6.99 -2.09 -5.16
CA PRO A 77 -5.58 -2.36 -5.43
C PRO A 77 -4.72 -2.20 -4.18
N LEU A 78 -3.94 -3.24 -3.87
CA LEU A 78 -3.05 -3.29 -2.72
C LEU A 78 -1.62 -3.52 -3.22
N MET A 79 -0.69 -2.65 -2.83
CA MET A 79 0.73 -2.75 -3.17
C MET A 79 1.56 -2.87 -1.90
N MET A 80 2.38 -3.93 -1.82
CA MET A 80 3.36 -4.06 -0.75
C MET A 80 4.58 -3.20 -1.08
N VAL A 81 5.07 -2.44 -0.10
CA VAL A 81 6.28 -1.62 -0.24
C VAL A 81 7.27 -2.08 0.84
N THR A 82 8.32 -2.78 0.45
CA THR A 82 9.13 -3.53 1.41
C THR A 82 10.59 -3.68 0.99
N THR A 83 11.48 -3.88 1.98
CA THR A 83 12.85 -4.35 1.76
C THR A 83 12.89 -5.88 1.67
N ASN A 84 11.81 -6.57 2.00
CA ASN A 84 11.73 -8.02 2.08
C ASN A 84 11.31 -8.60 0.72
N VAL A 85 12.29 -8.86 -0.14
CA VAL A 85 12.08 -9.20 -1.55
C VAL A 85 12.44 -10.63 -1.91
N GLU A 86 12.49 -11.53 -0.93
CA GLU A 86 12.66 -12.93 -1.21
C GLU A 86 11.45 -13.46 -1.98
N LEU A 87 11.69 -14.32 -2.95
CA LEU A 87 10.63 -14.83 -3.83
C LEU A 87 9.47 -15.46 -3.06
N CYS A 88 9.75 -16.19 -1.99
CA CYS A 88 8.72 -16.81 -1.16
C CYS A 88 7.83 -15.76 -0.47
N ASN A 89 8.40 -14.62 -0.08
CA ASN A 89 7.64 -13.54 0.56
C ASN A 89 6.76 -12.80 -0.45
N VAL A 90 7.25 -12.60 -1.67
CA VAL A 90 6.47 -12.02 -2.77
C VAL A 90 5.28 -12.92 -3.09
N ALA A 91 5.51 -14.22 -3.23
CA ALA A 91 4.45 -15.20 -3.49
C ALA A 91 3.41 -15.21 -2.36
N GLU A 92 3.85 -15.15 -1.11
CA GLU A 92 2.97 -15.10 0.05
C GLU A 92 2.09 -13.84 0.04
N ALA A 93 2.66 -12.69 -0.30
CA ALA A 93 1.92 -11.43 -0.39
C ALA A 93 0.86 -11.48 -1.48
N LEU A 94 1.21 -11.98 -2.66
CA LEU A 94 0.27 -12.11 -3.77
C LEU A 94 -0.84 -13.11 -3.45
N ASP A 95 -0.49 -14.21 -2.81
CA ASP A 95 -1.45 -15.23 -2.39
C ASP A 95 -2.43 -14.68 -1.33
N ALA A 96 -1.95 -13.80 -0.46
CA ALA A 96 -2.80 -13.15 0.54
C ALA A 96 -3.76 -12.12 -0.08
N GLY A 97 -3.50 -11.66 -1.29
CA GLY A 97 -4.37 -10.75 -2.03
C GLY A 97 -3.74 -9.43 -2.46
N ALA A 98 -2.44 -9.24 -2.26
CA ALA A 98 -1.75 -8.08 -2.80
C ALA A 98 -1.68 -8.17 -4.34
N ASN A 99 -1.82 -7.04 -5.01
CA ASN A 99 -1.83 -6.97 -6.47
C ASN A 99 -0.45 -6.70 -7.04
N GLU A 100 0.42 -6.04 -6.26
CA GLU A 100 1.74 -5.64 -6.71
C GLU A 100 2.66 -5.48 -5.51
N TYR A 101 3.96 -5.41 -5.77
CA TYR A 101 4.96 -5.10 -4.75
C TYR A 101 5.98 -4.12 -5.30
N MET A 102 6.60 -3.35 -4.41
CA MET A 102 7.67 -2.41 -4.75
C MET A 102 8.77 -2.53 -3.71
N MET A 103 10.02 -2.61 -4.18
CA MET A 103 11.18 -2.75 -3.32
C MET A 103 11.67 -1.39 -2.83
N LYS A 104 12.05 -1.29 -1.56
CA LYS A 104 12.78 -0.15 -1.02
C LYS A 104 14.28 -0.38 -1.22
N PRO A 105 15.06 0.63 -1.59
CA PRO A 105 14.66 1.99 -1.95
C PRO A 105 14.03 2.05 -3.34
N PHE A 106 13.13 2.98 -3.55
CA PHE A 106 12.44 3.17 -4.82
C PHE A 106 12.57 4.61 -5.30
N THR A 107 12.33 4.83 -6.58
CA THR A 107 12.27 6.15 -7.19
C THR A 107 10.83 6.48 -7.58
N MET A 108 10.59 7.75 -7.91
CA MET A 108 9.28 8.17 -8.41
C MET A 108 8.91 7.44 -9.71
N ASP A 109 9.91 7.18 -10.58
CA ASP A 109 9.68 6.46 -11.84
C ASP A 109 9.26 5.01 -11.59
N ILE A 110 9.87 4.35 -10.60
CA ILE A 110 9.48 2.99 -10.21
C ILE A 110 8.06 2.98 -9.67
N LEU A 111 7.72 3.93 -8.79
CA LEU A 111 6.35 4.05 -8.27
C LEU A 111 5.34 4.27 -9.39
N ARG A 112 5.65 5.17 -10.31
CA ARG A 112 4.79 5.44 -11.48
C ARG A 112 4.56 4.17 -12.29
N ALA A 113 5.62 3.42 -12.59
CA ALA A 113 5.52 2.18 -13.34
C ALA A 113 4.64 1.15 -12.63
N LYS A 114 4.76 1.02 -11.32
CA LYS A 114 3.93 0.10 -10.54
C LYS A 114 2.46 0.53 -10.55
N LEU A 115 2.19 1.81 -10.43
CA LEU A 115 0.81 2.33 -10.50
C LEU A 115 0.20 2.10 -11.89
N GLU A 116 0.99 2.23 -12.96
CA GLU A 116 0.53 1.90 -14.31
C GLU A 116 0.13 0.43 -14.43
N LEU A 117 0.91 -0.47 -13.82
CA LEU A 117 0.57 -1.90 -13.79
C LEU A 117 -0.74 -2.16 -13.06
N LEU A 118 -1.09 -1.32 -12.10
CA LEU A 118 -2.38 -1.42 -11.38
C LEU A 118 -3.52 -0.74 -12.14
N GLY A 119 -3.26 -0.13 -13.29
CA GLY A 119 -4.28 0.49 -14.13
C GLY A 119 -4.43 1.99 -13.94
N PHE A 120 -3.57 2.65 -13.17
CA PHE A 120 -3.63 4.09 -12.99
C PHE A 120 -2.89 4.81 -14.12
N PRO A 121 -3.44 5.94 -14.62
CA PRO A 121 -2.72 6.77 -15.58
C PRO A 121 -1.54 7.42 -14.88
N ALA A 122 -0.42 7.52 -15.57
CA ALA A 122 0.80 8.09 -15.02
C ALA A 122 1.16 9.40 -15.70
#